data_3c0ddbba44dc04b86eb42f1dde216e87
#
_entry.id   3c0ddbba44dc04b86eb42f1dde216e87
#
_cell.length_a   1.000
_cell.length_b   1.000
_cell.length_c   1.000
_cell.angle_alpha   90.00
_cell.angle_beta   90.00
_cell.angle_gamma   90.00
#
_symmetry.space_group_name_H-M   'P 1'
#
loop_
_entity.id
_entity.type
_entity.pdbx_description
1 polymer ?
#
loop_
_entity_poly.entity_id
_entity_poly.type
_entity_poly.pdbx_seq_one_letter_code
_entity_poly.pdbx_strand_id
1 'polypeptide(L)'
;MKAIFKREVKSYFTSMIGYVVVAAIFAFISLYYTANNLIYASPDFATSLYSTSLVMLFVLPALSMRSFADERRNKTDQLLLTSPVGIPSIVLGKYLAQIAVFGLPVVLACVMPLILSLFGSVSFVSCYAALFGYFLVGASCIAVGTWISALTENQIISYLATFGALLVCYMINSIQTLFTSGNTMAFIVFCIILAVVSVLIGLLCKNVTIGSAVFCIGAVALVLLFKLRPAWLLTAFNQALDALALFDPFIDFVGGMFTLSGVIYYLSVIALFLFLTGQALERRRWN
;
A
#
# COMPACT_ATOMS: atom_id res chain seq x y z
N MET A 1 14.41 19.52 3.66
CA MET A 1 13.16 18.80 3.96
C MET A 1 11.97 19.73 4.12
N LYS A 2 11.91 20.68 5.08
CA LYS A 2 10.76 21.57 5.30
C LYS A 2 10.33 22.39 4.07
N ALA A 3 11.28 22.92 3.28
CA ALA A 3 10.98 23.69 2.07
C ALA A 3 10.28 22.83 0.99
N ILE A 4 10.73 21.60 0.78
CA ILE A 4 10.14 20.65 -0.17
C ILE A 4 8.71 20.29 0.28
N PHE A 5 8.53 19.92 1.57
CA PHE A 5 7.22 19.65 2.13
C PHE A 5 6.22 20.81 1.90
N LYS A 6 6.61 22.05 2.24
CA LYS A 6 5.74 23.21 2.06
C LYS A 6 5.39 23.47 0.58
N ARG A 7 6.38 23.29 -0.31
CA ARG A 7 6.17 23.41 -1.77
C ARG A 7 5.18 22.37 -2.28
N GLU A 8 5.35 21.10 -1.88
CA GLU A 8 4.50 20.00 -2.32
C GLU A 8 3.08 20.14 -1.78
N VAL A 9 2.89 20.42 -0.49
CA VAL A 9 1.55 20.66 0.07
C VAL A 9 0.86 21.81 -0.67
N LYS A 10 1.55 22.93 -0.90
CA LYS A 10 1.01 24.04 -1.68
C LYS A 10 0.62 23.61 -3.10
N SER A 11 1.45 22.78 -3.75
CA SER A 11 1.19 22.26 -5.10
C SER A 11 -0.09 21.42 -5.16
N TYR A 12 -0.34 20.54 -4.17
CA TYR A 12 -1.57 19.73 -4.11
C TYR A 12 -2.83 20.59 -4.01
N PHE A 13 -2.80 21.65 -3.22
CA PHE A 13 -3.96 22.55 -3.06
C PHE A 13 -4.07 23.59 -4.19
N THR A 14 -2.99 23.99 -4.83
CA THR A 14 -3.04 24.87 -6.01
C THR A 14 -3.59 24.12 -7.24
N SER A 15 -3.33 22.81 -7.37
CA SER A 15 -3.75 21.98 -8.51
C SER A 15 -5.14 21.36 -8.38
N MET A 16 -5.96 21.73 -7.44
CA MET A 16 -7.27 21.13 -7.09
C MET A 16 -7.25 19.65 -6.68
N ILE A 17 -6.22 18.88 -7.00
CA ILE A 17 -6.19 17.45 -6.69
C ILE A 17 -6.27 17.18 -5.18
N GLY A 18 -5.60 18.00 -4.37
CA GLY A 18 -5.69 17.91 -2.91
C GLY A 18 -7.13 18.04 -2.42
N TYR A 19 -7.87 19.01 -2.93
CA TYR A 19 -9.28 19.19 -2.56
C TYR A 19 -10.15 18.00 -2.99
N VAL A 20 -9.96 17.52 -4.21
CA VAL A 20 -10.72 16.37 -4.73
C VAL A 20 -10.46 15.11 -3.88
N VAL A 21 -9.20 14.84 -3.53
CA VAL A 21 -8.83 13.68 -2.69
C VAL A 21 -9.44 13.82 -1.30
N VAL A 22 -9.29 14.98 -0.65
CA VAL A 22 -9.87 15.22 0.69
C VAL A 22 -11.39 15.07 0.65
N ALA A 23 -12.04 15.71 -0.33
CA ALA A 23 -13.48 15.67 -0.49
C ALA A 23 -13.98 14.24 -0.78
N ALA A 24 -13.32 13.50 -1.66
CA ALA A 24 -13.71 12.13 -2.00
C ALA A 24 -13.62 11.20 -0.77
N ILE A 25 -12.48 11.18 -0.07
CA ILE A 25 -12.32 10.31 1.11
C ILE A 25 -13.33 10.68 2.18
N PHE A 26 -13.47 11.99 2.50
CA PHE A 26 -14.40 12.44 3.53
C PHE A 26 -15.87 12.19 3.15
N ALA A 27 -16.24 12.38 1.88
CA ALA A 27 -17.58 12.09 1.38
C ALA A 27 -17.94 10.61 1.53
N PHE A 28 -17.04 9.70 1.17
CA PHE A 28 -17.29 8.26 1.32
C PHE A 28 -17.33 7.83 2.79
N ILE A 29 -16.45 8.35 3.66
CA ILE A 29 -16.54 8.11 5.10
C ILE A 29 -17.89 8.59 5.62
N SER A 30 -18.32 9.79 5.26
CA SER A 30 -19.61 10.37 5.68
C SER A 30 -20.80 9.57 5.17
N LEU A 31 -20.73 9.07 3.93
CA LEU A 31 -21.78 8.27 3.32
C LEU A 31 -21.97 6.93 4.07
N TYR A 32 -20.89 6.19 4.31
CA TYR A 32 -20.96 4.94 5.08
C TYR A 32 -21.36 5.18 6.54
N TYR A 33 -20.85 6.26 7.13
CA TYR A 33 -21.25 6.69 8.48
C TYR A 33 -22.75 6.97 8.55
N THR A 34 -23.30 7.72 7.61
CA THR A 34 -24.73 8.04 7.58
C THR A 34 -25.56 6.78 7.39
N ALA A 35 -25.17 5.93 6.42
CA ALA A 35 -25.91 4.70 6.15
C ALA A 35 -25.89 3.72 7.33
N ASN A 36 -24.71 3.37 7.84
CA ASN A 36 -24.58 2.32 8.85
C ASN A 36 -24.88 2.83 10.27
N ASN A 37 -24.38 4.00 10.63
CA ASN A 37 -24.45 4.46 12.01
C ASN A 37 -25.69 5.31 12.28
N LEU A 38 -26.14 6.18 11.35
CA LEU A 38 -27.29 7.02 11.59
C LEU A 38 -28.60 6.37 11.15
N ILE A 39 -28.66 5.76 9.95
CA ILE A 39 -29.92 5.15 9.43
C ILE A 39 -30.16 3.79 10.10
N TYR A 40 -29.16 2.89 10.11
CA TYR A 40 -29.28 1.58 10.75
C TYR A 40 -29.08 1.60 12.26
N ALA A 41 -28.78 2.79 12.85
CA ALA A 41 -28.53 2.99 14.27
C ALA A 41 -27.48 2.02 14.89
N SER A 42 -26.46 1.65 14.11
CA SER A 42 -25.37 0.82 14.59
C SER A 42 -24.35 1.66 15.35
N PRO A 43 -23.96 1.30 16.58
CA PRO A 43 -22.95 2.02 17.35
C PRO A 43 -21.52 1.76 16.85
N ASP A 44 -21.35 0.85 15.88
CA ASP A 44 -20.04 0.39 15.40
C ASP A 44 -19.53 1.25 14.23
N PHE A 45 -18.83 2.33 14.56
CA PHE A 45 -18.17 3.20 13.59
C PHE A 45 -16.98 2.52 12.89
N ALA A 46 -16.30 1.58 13.56
CA ALA A 46 -15.12 0.92 13.02
C ALA A 46 -15.44 0.10 11.77
N THR A 47 -16.58 -0.60 11.75
CA THR A 47 -17.06 -1.34 10.58
C THR A 47 -17.38 -0.42 9.40
N SER A 48 -17.91 0.79 9.68
CA SER A 48 -18.13 1.79 8.63
C SER A 48 -16.83 2.28 7.99
N LEU A 49 -15.76 2.48 8.79
CA LEU A 49 -14.43 2.78 8.28
C LEU A 49 -13.84 1.63 7.44
N TYR A 50 -14.04 0.38 7.89
CA TYR A 50 -13.59 -0.78 7.13
C TYR A 50 -14.22 -0.82 5.73
N SER A 51 -15.51 -0.52 5.64
CA SER A 51 -16.23 -0.47 4.35
C SER A 51 -15.67 0.61 3.42
N THR A 52 -15.09 1.70 3.95
CA THR A 52 -14.45 2.74 3.15
C THR A 52 -13.04 2.38 2.67
N SER A 53 -12.44 1.29 3.15
CA SER A 53 -11.08 0.87 2.74
C SER A 53 -10.96 0.60 1.23
N LEU A 54 -12.03 0.12 0.61
CA LEU A 54 -12.10 -0.07 -0.84
C LEU A 54 -11.91 1.25 -1.61
N VAL A 55 -12.38 2.36 -1.08
CA VAL A 55 -12.22 3.68 -1.71
C VAL A 55 -10.76 4.12 -1.75
N MET A 56 -9.95 3.70 -0.77
CA MET A 56 -8.51 3.97 -0.77
C MET A 56 -7.82 3.43 -2.02
N LEU A 57 -8.29 2.29 -2.58
CA LEU A 57 -7.72 1.69 -3.79
C LEU A 57 -7.79 2.63 -4.99
N PHE A 58 -8.80 3.48 -5.06
CA PHE A 58 -9.00 4.43 -6.16
C PHE A 58 -8.36 5.79 -5.87
N VAL A 59 -8.51 6.28 -4.66
CA VAL A 59 -8.16 7.68 -4.33
C VAL A 59 -6.66 7.83 -4.03
N LEU A 60 -6.04 6.88 -3.32
CA LEU A 60 -4.63 6.99 -2.95
C LEU A 60 -3.67 6.84 -4.14
N PRO A 61 -3.91 5.98 -5.15
CA PRO A 61 -3.15 6.01 -6.39
C PRO A 61 -3.22 7.35 -7.11
N ALA A 62 -4.38 8.03 -7.12
CA ALA A 62 -4.52 9.36 -7.72
C ALA A 62 -3.71 10.44 -6.99
N LEU A 63 -3.55 10.30 -5.65
CA LEU A 63 -2.71 11.18 -4.85
C LEU A 63 -1.22 10.95 -5.12
N SER A 64 -0.80 9.68 -5.21
CA SER A 64 0.62 9.30 -5.32
C SER A 64 1.18 9.38 -6.74
N MET A 65 0.33 9.22 -7.79
CA MET A 65 0.76 9.16 -9.19
C MET A 65 1.58 10.38 -9.64
N ARG A 66 1.30 11.56 -9.09
CA ARG A 66 1.96 12.83 -9.45
C ARG A 66 3.28 13.07 -8.73
N SER A 67 3.59 12.30 -7.69
CA SER A 67 4.71 12.59 -6.79
C SER A 67 6.06 12.72 -7.51
N PHE A 68 6.38 11.76 -8.35
CA PHE A 68 7.62 11.72 -9.13
C PHE A 68 7.37 11.66 -10.62
N ALA A 69 6.31 11.00 -11.10
CA ALA A 69 6.05 10.84 -12.53
C ALA A 69 5.81 12.18 -13.25
N ASP A 70 5.21 13.16 -12.58
CA ASP A 70 5.00 14.51 -13.14
C ASP A 70 6.33 15.27 -13.33
N GLU A 71 7.21 15.24 -12.34
CA GLU A 71 8.53 15.87 -12.43
C GLU A 71 9.38 15.20 -13.50
N ARG A 72 9.28 13.88 -13.64
CA ARG A 72 9.96 13.11 -14.68
C ARG A 72 9.47 13.49 -16.08
N ARG A 73 8.16 13.54 -16.27
CA ARG A 73 7.54 13.94 -17.54
C ARG A 73 7.99 15.33 -17.98
N ASN A 74 8.08 16.27 -17.02
CA ASN A 74 8.48 17.66 -17.27
C ASN A 74 9.99 17.88 -17.23
N LYS A 75 10.80 16.82 -16.99
CA LYS A 75 12.27 16.86 -16.86
C LYS A 75 12.77 17.81 -15.74
N THR A 76 11.90 18.13 -14.78
CA THR A 76 12.23 18.97 -13.62
C THR A 76 12.90 18.20 -12.50
N ASP A 77 12.88 16.85 -12.58
CA ASP A 77 13.59 15.95 -11.67
C ASP A 77 15.11 16.19 -11.71
N GLN A 78 15.68 16.56 -12.87
CA GLN A 78 17.09 16.87 -13.00
C GLN A 78 17.52 18.07 -12.13
N LEU A 79 16.70 19.12 -12.07
CA LEU A 79 16.96 20.28 -11.20
C LEU A 79 16.93 19.89 -9.71
N LEU A 80 16.08 18.93 -9.34
CA LEU A 80 15.97 18.46 -7.98
C LEU A 80 17.16 17.55 -7.59
N LEU A 81 17.62 16.70 -8.51
CA LEU A 81 18.74 15.79 -8.30
C LEU A 81 20.11 16.49 -8.32
N THR A 82 20.23 17.63 -9.01
CA THR A 82 21.45 18.47 -9.02
C THR A 82 21.52 19.43 -7.85
N SER A 83 20.41 19.62 -7.11
CA SER A 83 20.38 20.47 -5.92
C SER A 83 21.22 19.85 -4.79
N PRO A 84 21.81 20.68 -3.87
CA PRO A 84 22.61 20.18 -2.74
C PRO A 84 21.74 19.57 -1.63
N VAL A 85 20.62 18.92 -1.99
CA VAL A 85 19.69 18.27 -1.05
C VAL A 85 19.86 16.76 -1.17
N GLY A 86 19.96 16.08 -0.01
CA GLY A 86 20.04 14.62 0.04
C GLY A 86 18.75 13.96 -0.45
N ILE A 87 18.87 12.87 -1.20
CA ILE A 87 17.75 12.08 -1.73
C ILE A 87 16.74 11.67 -0.64
N PRO A 88 17.16 11.20 0.55
CA PRO A 88 16.20 10.88 1.62
C PRO A 88 15.33 12.08 2.03
N SER A 89 15.89 13.30 2.04
CA SER A 89 15.13 14.51 2.36
C SER A 89 14.08 14.87 1.31
N ILE A 90 14.34 14.51 0.03
CA ILE A 90 13.40 14.70 -1.07
C ILE A 90 12.25 13.70 -0.93
N VAL A 91 12.57 12.42 -0.78
CA VAL A 91 11.57 11.33 -0.65
C VAL A 91 10.67 11.58 0.56
N LEU A 92 11.26 11.81 1.74
CA LEU A 92 10.50 12.08 2.95
C LEU A 92 9.67 13.37 2.85
N GLY A 93 10.20 14.42 2.23
CA GLY A 93 9.45 15.67 2.04
C GLY A 93 8.20 15.50 1.19
N LYS A 94 8.29 14.75 0.09
CA LYS A 94 7.16 14.43 -0.79
C LYS A 94 6.16 13.47 -0.13
N TYR A 95 6.65 12.43 0.49
CA TYR A 95 5.82 11.46 1.19
C TYR A 95 5.01 12.10 2.32
N LEU A 96 5.65 12.90 3.19
CA LEU A 96 4.96 13.61 4.27
C LEU A 96 3.92 14.61 3.75
N ALA A 97 4.15 15.24 2.59
CA ALA A 97 3.16 16.11 1.97
C ALA A 97 1.89 15.35 1.56
N GLN A 98 2.04 14.14 1.01
CA GLN A 98 0.90 13.27 0.67
C GLN A 98 0.16 12.81 1.93
N ILE A 99 0.91 12.40 2.97
CA ILE A 99 0.32 12.04 4.27
C ILE A 99 -0.45 13.22 4.87
N ALA A 100 0.06 14.44 4.77
CA ALA A 100 -0.65 15.62 5.28
C ALA A 100 -1.98 15.84 4.54
N VAL A 101 -2.02 15.65 3.22
CA VAL A 101 -3.26 15.74 2.43
C VAL A 101 -4.23 14.62 2.80
N PHE A 102 -3.76 13.38 2.93
CA PHE A 102 -4.58 12.23 3.35
C PHE A 102 -5.03 12.32 4.81
N GLY A 103 -4.20 12.89 5.68
CA GLY A 103 -4.51 13.06 7.11
C GLY A 103 -5.66 14.01 7.37
N LEU A 104 -5.91 15.01 6.49
CA LEU A 104 -6.99 15.97 6.67
C LEU A 104 -8.36 15.31 6.78
N PRO A 105 -8.82 14.45 5.83
CA PRO A 105 -10.13 13.79 5.96
C PRO A 105 -10.18 12.83 7.16
N VAL A 106 -9.06 12.21 7.55
CA VAL A 106 -9.01 11.34 8.74
C VAL A 106 -9.19 12.17 10.03
N VAL A 107 -8.55 13.33 10.12
CA VAL A 107 -8.74 14.27 11.25
C VAL A 107 -10.18 14.77 11.32
N LEU A 108 -10.77 15.10 10.18
CA LEU A 108 -12.19 15.48 10.13
C LEU A 108 -13.11 14.34 10.57
N ALA A 109 -12.77 13.09 10.20
CA ALA A 109 -13.53 11.91 10.63
C ALA A 109 -13.43 11.63 12.13
N CYS A 110 -12.41 12.15 12.85
CA CYS A 110 -12.33 12.04 14.31
C CYS A 110 -13.52 12.70 15.06
N VAL A 111 -14.25 13.60 14.41
CA VAL A 111 -15.44 14.24 14.99
C VAL A 111 -16.67 13.29 14.94
N MET A 112 -16.71 12.34 14.01
CA MET A 112 -17.88 11.46 13.82
C MET A 112 -18.20 10.58 15.03
N PRO A 113 -17.24 9.93 15.73
CA PRO A 113 -17.52 9.19 16.94
C PRO A 113 -18.09 10.07 18.07
N LEU A 114 -17.67 11.34 18.14
CA LEU A 114 -18.20 12.29 19.12
C LEU A 114 -19.69 12.61 18.83
N ILE A 115 -20.04 12.81 17.56
CA ILE A 115 -21.44 13.00 17.17
C ILE A 115 -22.28 11.75 17.49
N LEU A 116 -21.73 10.57 17.17
CA LEU A 116 -22.42 9.30 17.42
C LEU A 116 -22.70 9.06 18.92
N SER A 117 -21.80 9.50 19.80
CA SER A 117 -21.97 9.40 21.25
C SER A 117 -23.16 10.18 21.81
N LEU A 118 -23.68 11.16 21.07
CA LEU A 118 -24.89 11.89 21.44
C LEU A 118 -26.17 11.05 21.24
N PHE A 119 -26.10 10.02 20.41
CA PHE A 119 -27.22 9.16 20.04
C PHE A 119 -27.19 7.79 20.71
N GLY A 120 -26.06 7.38 21.30
CA GLY A 120 -25.94 6.07 21.95
C GLY A 120 -24.59 5.81 22.62
N SER A 121 -24.45 4.63 23.22
CA SER A 121 -23.20 4.19 23.84
C SER A 121 -22.20 3.74 22.78
N VAL A 122 -21.10 4.47 22.63
CA VAL A 122 -20.03 4.21 21.66
C VAL A 122 -18.73 3.84 22.38
N SER A 123 -18.04 2.81 21.92
CA SER A 123 -16.70 2.47 22.41
C SER A 123 -15.65 3.37 21.73
N PHE A 124 -15.30 4.47 22.38
CA PHE A 124 -14.30 5.41 21.83
C PHE A 124 -12.96 4.75 21.52
N VAL A 125 -12.53 3.77 22.34
CA VAL A 125 -11.27 3.07 22.14
C VAL A 125 -11.27 2.35 20.80
N SER A 126 -12.32 1.61 20.47
CA SER A 126 -12.47 0.90 19.20
C SER A 126 -12.51 1.88 18.02
N CYS A 127 -13.28 2.98 18.13
CA CYS A 127 -13.39 3.97 17.07
C CYS A 127 -12.07 4.66 16.74
N TYR A 128 -11.33 5.10 17.77
CA TYR A 128 -10.05 5.77 17.55
C TYR A 128 -8.93 4.79 17.16
N ALA A 129 -8.97 3.53 17.64
CA ALA A 129 -8.08 2.48 17.17
C ALA A 129 -8.29 2.22 15.67
N ALA A 130 -9.54 2.13 15.23
CA ALA A 130 -9.87 1.97 13.81
C ALA A 130 -9.43 3.17 12.96
N LEU A 131 -9.63 4.41 13.43
CA LEU A 131 -9.14 5.62 12.75
C LEU A 131 -7.62 5.64 12.61
N PHE A 132 -6.91 5.23 13.66
CA PHE A 132 -5.46 5.13 13.63
C PHE A 132 -5.01 4.03 12.67
N GLY A 133 -5.64 2.85 12.69
CA GLY A 133 -5.40 1.77 11.73
C GLY A 133 -5.66 2.22 10.29
N TYR A 134 -6.77 2.92 10.04
CA TYR A 134 -7.12 3.50 8.74
C TYR A 134 -6.04 4.46 8.22
N PHE A 135 -5.51 5.31 9.11
CA PHE A 135 -4.40 6.21 8.77
C PHE A 135 -3.12 5.43 8.42
N LEU A 136 -2.78 4.39 9.17
CA LEU A 136 -1.59 3.57 8.90
C LEU A 136 -1.68 2.79 7.58
N VAL A 137 -2.84 2.19 7.28
CA VAL A 137 -3.09 1.53 5.97
C VAL A 137 -2.91 2.53 4.85
N GLY A 138 -3.55 3.71 4.94
CA GLY A 138 -3.45 4.73 3.92
C GLY A 138 -2.02 5.24 3.73
N ALA A 139 -1.27 5.42 4.82
CA ALA A 139 0.14 5.80 4.77
C ALA A 139 1.00 4.74 4.06
N SER A 140 0.72 3.45 4.29
CA SER A 140 1.40 2.34 3.61
C SER A 140 1.04 2.29 2.12
N CYS A 141 -0.23 2.45 1.76
CA CYS A 141 -0.66 2.53 0.36
C CYS A 141 0.00 3.70 -0.38
N ILE A 142 0.12 4.86 0.26
CA ILE A 142 0.82 6.03 -0.29
C ILE A 142 2.31 5.71 -0.50
N ALA A 143 2.98 4.99 0.41
CA ALA A 143 4.38 4.61 0.27
C ALA A 143 4.60 3.69 -0.95
N VAL A 144 3.73 2.69 -1.15
CA VAL A 144 3.72 1.83 -2.36
C VAL A 144 3.55 2.68 -3.62
N GLY A 145 2.56 3.59 -3.62
CA GLY A 145 2.28 4.45 -4.77
C GLY A 145 3.43 5.42 -5.09
N THR A 146 4.11 5.97 -4.08
CA THR A 146 5.29 6.83 -4.29
C THR A 146 6.45 6.07 -4.92
N TRP A 147 6.68 4.82 -4.53
CA TRP A 147 7.68 3.97 -5.14
C TRP A 147 7.36 3.70 -6.62
N ILE A 148 6.14 3.29 -6.94
CA ILE A 148 5.71 3.04 -8.32
C ILE A 148 5.80 4.32 -9.17
N SER A 149 5.41 5.48 -8.61
CA SER A 149 5.55 6.78 -9.26
C SER A 149 7.01 7.13 -9.56
N ALA A 150 7.95 6.70 -8.73
CA ALA A 150 9.38 6.89 -8.98
C ALA A 150 9.94 6.00 -10.09
N LEU A 151 9.29 4.92 -10.48
CA LEU A 151 9.72 4.02 -11.55
C LEU A 151 9.22 4.45 -12.93
N THR A 152 8.12 5.21 -13.02
CA THR A 152 7.42 5.55 -14.27
C THR A 152 7.53 7.04 -14.59
N GLU A 153 7.44 7.40 -15.89
CA GLU A 153 7.38 8.79 -16.36
C GLU A 153 5.94 9.22 -16.72
N ASN A 154 5.05 8.24 -16.85
CA ASN A 154 3.66 8.49 -17.21
C ASN A 154 2.77 8.37 -15.98
N GLN A 155 2.03 9.44 -15.65
CA GLN A 155 1.11 9.49 -14.51
C GLN A 155 0.01 8.42 -14.60
N ILE A 156 -0.53 8.15 -15.81
CA ILE A 156 -1.60 7.17 -16.00
C ILE A 156 -1.08 5.76 -15.73
N ILE A 157 0.12 5.45 -16.21
CA ILE A 157 0.76 4.15 -15.96
C ILE A 157 1.06 4.02 -14.46
N SER A 158 1.53 5.07 -13.81
CA SER A 158 1.75 5.09 -12.35
C SER A 158 0.46 4.83 -11.58
N TYR A 159 -0.63 5.49 -11.98
CA TYR A 159 -1.96 5.27 -11.37
C TYR A 159 -2.42 3.81 -11.51
N LEU A 160 -2.43 3.29 -12.74
CA LEU A 160 -2.89 1.93 -13.02
C LEU A 160 -2.03 0.87 -12.34
N ALA A 161 -0.71 1.05 -12.33
CA ALA A 161 0.21 0.13 -11.67
C ALA A 161 0.02 0.14 -10.14
N THR A 162 -0.15 1.33 -9.54
CA THR A 162 -0.41 1.46 -8.11
C THR A 162 -1.77 0.87 -7.75
N PHE A 163 -2.81 1.20 -8.53
CA PHE A 163 -4.14 0.63 -8.33
C PHE A 163 -4.12 -0.90 -8.42
N GLY A 164 -3.47 -1.45 -9.45
CA GLY A 164 -3.32 -2.91 -9.61
C GLY A 164 -2.58 -3.56 -8.47
N ALA A 165 -1.46 -2.96 -8.00
CA ALA A 165 -0.71 -3.47 -6.86
C ALA A 165 -1.54 -3.47 -5.57
N LEU A 166 -2.24 -2.37 -5.27
CA LEU A 166 -3.10 -2.27 -4.10
C LEU A 166 -4.33 -3.19 -4.19
N LEU A 167 -4.89 -3.36 -5.39
CA LEU A 167 -6.00 -4.29 -5.61
C LEU A 167 -5.57 -5.74 -5.35
N VAL A 168 -4.38 -6.14 -5.80
CA VAL A 168 -3.83 -7.46 -5.47
C VAL A 168 -3.66 -7.61 -3.96
N CYS A 169 -3.08 -6.61 -3.27
CA CYS A 169 -2.96 -6.62 -1.81
C CYS A 169 -4.30 -6.70 -1.08
N TYR A 170 -5.34 -6.06 -1.62
CA TYR A 170 -6.70 -6.13 -1.06
C TYR A 170 -7.38 -7.49 -1.28
N MET A 171 -7.13 -8.11 -2.44
CA MET A 171 -7.73 -9.38 -2.82
C MET A 171 -7.00 -10.61 -2.23
N ILE A 172 -5.85 -10.41 -1.58
CA ILE A 172 -5.00 -11.52 -1.10
C ILE A 172 -5.78 -12.50 -0.23
N ASN A 173 -6.61 -12.03 0.70
CA ASN A 173 -7.42 -12.92 1.55
C ASN A 173 -8.39 -13.77 0.73
N SER A 174 -9.06 -13.18 -0.24
CA SER A 174 -9.96 -13.91 -1.13
C SER A 174 -9.18 -14.93 -1.97
N ILE A 175 -7.98 -14.56 -2.42
CA ILE A 175 -7.07 -15.46 -3.13
C ILE A 175 -6.63 -16.60 -2.19
N GLN A 176 -6.22 -16.29 -0.98
CA GLN A 176 -5.78 -17.27 0.01
C GLN A 176 -6.87 -18.30 0.32
N THR A 177 -8.12 -17.89 0.50
CA THR A 177 -9.23 -18.82 0.72
C THR A 177 -9.48 -19.76 -0.46
N LEU A 178 -9.28 -19.30 -1.69
CA LEU A 178 -9.38 -20.14 -2.89
C LEU A 178 -8.24 -21.16 -2.99
N PHE A 179 -7.03 -20.79 -2.53
CA PHE A 179 -5.83 -21.63 -2.62
C PHE A 179 -5.59 -22.52 -1.40
N THR A 180 -6.23 -22.21 -0.24
CA THR A 180 -6.08 -23.01 0.99
C THR A 180 -6.69 -24.42 0.86
N SER A 181 -7.44 -24.70 -0.22
CA SER A 181 -8.11 -25.99 -0.45
C SER A 181 -7.19 -27.18 -0.72
N GLY A 182 -5.86 -26.99 -0.81
CA GLY A 182 -4.95 -28.13 -0.96
C GLY A 182 -3.48 -27.77 -1.17
N ASN A 183 -2.60 -28.62 -0.64
CA ASN A 183 -1.14 -28.52 -0.81
C ASN A 183 -0.68 -28.46 -2.28
N THR A 184 -1.50 -28.98 -3.20
CA THR A 184 -1.24 -28.98 -4.65
C THR A 184 -1.28 -27.59 -5.26
N MET A 185 -2.19 -26.71 -4.80
CA MET A 185 -2.30 -25.35 -5.33
C MET A 185 -1.10 -24.49 -4.91
N ALA A 186 -0.65 -24.58 -3.66
CA ALA A 186 0.58 -23.92 -3.22
C ALA A 186 1.78 -24.33 -4.08
N PHE A 187 1.91 -25.64 -4.36
CA PHE A 187 2.96 -26.17 -5.22
C PHE A 187 2.91 -25.57 -6.64
N ILE A 188 1.72 -25.51 -7.25
CA ILE A 188 1.55 -24.93 -8.61
C ILE A 188 1.98 -23.46 -8.64
N VAL A 189 1.58 -22.66 -7.64
CA VAL A 189 1.96 -21.26 -7.56
C VAL A 189 3.47 -21.09 -7.41
N PHE A 190 4.12 -21.86 -6.55
CA PHE A 190 5.59 -21.83 -6.44
C PHE A 190 6.28 -22.26 -7.75
N CYS A 191 5.74 -23.22 -8.49
CA CYS A 191 6.25 -23.58 -9.81
C CYS A 191 6.13 -22.43 -10.82
N ILE A 192 5.01 -21.69 -10.81
CA ILE A 192 4.82 -20.51 -11.68
C ILE A 192 5.81 -19.41 -11.31
N ILE A 193 5.95 -19.10 -10.01
CA ILE A 193 6.93 -18.11 -9.52
C ILE A 193 8.35 -18.50 -9.95
N LEU A 194 8.71 -19.75 -9.77
CA LEU A 194 10.03 -20.28 -10.18
C LEU A 194 10.23 -20.13 -11.69
N ALA A 195 9.23 -20.44 -12.50
CA ALA A 195 9.28 -20.27 -13.95
C ALA A 195 9.52 -18.80 -14.34
N VAL A 196 8.78 -17.87 -13.75
CA VAL A 196 8.93 -16.42 -14.00
C VAL A 196 10.33 -15.94 -13.59
N VAL A 197 10.79 -16.33 -12.39
CA VAL A 197 12.12 -15.94 -11.90
C VAL A 197 13.24 -16.51 -12.78
N SER A 198 13.12 -17.77 -13.22
CA SER A 198 14.10 -18.41 -14.09
C SER A 198 14.19 -17.72 -15.47
N VAL A 199 13.04 -17.32 -16.03
CA VAL A 199 13.00 -16.56 -17.29
C VAL A 199 13.64 -15.18 -17.10
N LEU A 200 13.32 -14.47 -16.02
CA LEU A 200 13.92 -13.18 -15.71
C LEU A 200 15.45 -13.28 -15.55
N ILE A 201 15.95 -14.27 -14.84
CA ILE A 201 17.39 -14.51 -14.68
C ILE A 201 18.04 -14.79 -16.05
N GLY A 202 17.41 -15.64 -16.87
CA GLY A 202 17.89 -15.94 -18.22
C GLY A 202 18.00 -14.69 -19.11
N LEU A 203 17.01 -13.80 -19.03
CA LEU A 203 16.99 -12.51 -19.75
C LEU A 203 18.05 -11.53 -19.23
N LEU A 204 18.21 -11.42 -17.91
CA LEU A 204 19.20 -10.55 -17.28
C LEU A 204 20.63 -10.99 -17.55
N CYS A 205 20.89 -12.31 -17.48
CA CYS A 205 22.20 -12.88 -17.77
C CYS A 205 22.47 -13.04 -19.28
N LYS A 206 21.48 -12.71 -20.15
CA LYS A 206 21.54 -12.96 -21.61
C LYS A 206 21.98 -14.38 -21.97
N ASN A 207 21.66 -15.33 -21.13
CA ASN A 207 22.08 -16.74 -21.28
C ASN A 207 20.94 -17.67 -20.87
N VAL A 208 20.34 -18.33 -21.87
CA VAL A 208 19.20 -19.24 -21.67
C VAL A 208 19.61 -20.48 -20.86
N THR A 209 20.87 -20.92 -20.93
CA THR A 209 21.35 -22.09 -20.19
C THR A 209 21.37 -21.85 -18.67
N ILE A 210 21.66 -20.62 -18.22
CA ILE A 210 21.63 -20.26 -16.81
C ILE A 210 20.16 -20.25 -16.31
N GLY A 211 19.24 -19.68 -17.07
CA GLY A 211 17.82 -19.70 -16.73
C GLY A 211 17.26 -21.11 -16.64
N SER A 212 17.56 -21.98 -17.60
CA SER A 212 17.11 -23.38 -17.57
C SER A 212 17.71 -24.19 -16.42
N ALA A 213 18.99 -23.97 -16.09
CA ALA A 213 19.62 -24.61 -14.94
C ALA A 213 18.96 -24.22 -13.61
N VAL A 214 18.67 -22.92 -13.43
CA VAL A 214 17.96 -22.41 -12.23
C VAL A 214 16.56 -23.04 -12.14
N PHE A 215 15.85 -23.14 -13.26
CA PHE A 215 14.54 -23.80 -13.30
C PHE A 215 14.61 -25.27 -12.90
N CYS A 216 15.53 -26.04 -13.50
CA CYS A 216 15.68 -27.47 -13.20
C CYS A 216 16.05 -27.74 -11.74
N ILE A 217 17.04 -27.00 -11.21
CA ILE A 217 17.47 -27.16 -9.80
C ILE A 217 16.33 -26.76 -8.86
N GLY A 218 15.67 -25.65 -9.11
CA GLY A 218 14.54 -25.17 -8.32
C GLY A 218 13.34 -26.12 -8.37
N ALA A 219 13.02 -26.68 -9.54
CA ALA A 219 11.92 -27.64 -9.69
C ALA A 219 12.19 -28.93 -8.91
N VAL A 220 13.41 -29.45 -8.97
CA VAL A 220 13.81 -30.63 -8.18
C VAL A 220 13.69 -30.34 -6.68
N ALA A 221 14.17 -29.17 -6.23
CA ALA A 221 14.07 -28.77 -4.84
C ALA A 221 12.61 -28.63 -4.37
N LEU A 222 11.74 -28.01 -5.19
CA LEU A 222 10.31 -27.88 -4.90
C LEU A 222 9.61 -29.26 -4.82
N VAL A 223 9.90 -30.17 -5.74
CA VAL A 223 9.33 -31.54 -5.72
C VAL A 223 9.78 -32.30 -4.49
N LEU A 224 11.04 -32.18 -4.10
CA LEU A 224 11.57 -32.82 -2.88
C LEU A 224 10.90 -32.24 -1.63
N LEU A 225 10.75 -30.90 -1.52
CA LEU A 225 10.06 -30.25 -0.42
C LEU A 225 8.59 -30.66 -0.35
N PHE A 226 7.91 -30.75 -1.50
CA PHE A 226 6.51 -31.18 -1.55
C PHE A 226 6.33 -32.63 -1.06
N LYS A 227 7.26 -33.53 -1.38
CA LYS A 227 7.21 -34.92 -0.92
C LYS A 227 7.62 -35.11 0.54
N LEU A 228 8.62 -34.35 1.01
CA LEU A 228 9.18 -34.52 2.36
C LEU A 228 8.37 -33.75 3.43
N ARG A 229 7.93 -32.53 3.12
CA ARG A 229 7.21 -31.67 4.06
C ARG A 229 6.18 -30.78 3.34
N PRO A 230 5.04 -31.33 2.90
CA PRO A 230 4.02 -30.56 2.19
C PRO A 230 3.43 -29.43 3.04
N ALA A 231 3.30 -29.62 4.35
CA ALA A 231 2.79 -28.62 5.28
C ALA A 231 3.70 -27.38 5.37
N TRP A 232 5.02 -27.56 5.27
CA TRP A 232 5.96 -26.43 5.31
C TRP A 232 5.83 -25.51 4.11
N LEU A 233 5.59 -26.09 2.93
CA LEU A 233 5.37 -25.33 1.70
C LEU A 233 4.09 -24.48 1.79
N LEU A 234 3.02 -25.06 2.33
CA LEU A 234 1.76 -24.34 2.56
C LEU A 234 1.92 -23.21 3.59
N THR A 235 2.65 -23.48 4.68
CA THR A 235 2.91 -22.46 5.71
C THR A 235 3.74 -21.31 5.15
N ALA A 236 4.80 -21.59 4.39
CA ALA A 236 5.62 -20.57 3.75
C ALA A 236 4.82 -19.75 2.73
N PHE A 237 3.93 -20.40 1.98
CA PHE A 237 3.03 -19.72 1.05
C PHE A 237 2.08 -18.78 1.76
N ASN A 238 1.40 -19.26 2.81
CA ASN A 238 0.48 -18.41 3.58
C ASN A 238 1.22 -17.22 4.23
N GLN A 239 2.38 -17.47 4.84
CA GLN A 239 3.19 -16.39 5.41
C GLN A 239 3.63 -15.35 4.38
N ALA A 240 3.95 -15.77 3.16
CA ALA A 240 4.30 -14.84 2.09
C ALA A 240 3.08 -14.02 1.64
N LEU A 241 1.89 -14.62 1.57
CA LEU A 241 0.64 -13.91 1.27
C LEU A 241 0.26 -12.95 2.41
N ASP A 242 0.35 -13.40 3.67
CA ASP A 242 0.07 -12.58 4.85
C ASP A 242 1.01 -11.35 4.90
N ALA A 243 2.27 -11.51 4.50
CA ALA A 243 3.22 -10.40 4.42
C ALA A 243 2.87 -9.37 3.33
N LEU A 244 2.09 -9.74 2.31
CA LEU A 244 1.60 -8.84 1.26
C LEU A 244 0.19 -8.31 1.55
N ALA A 245 -0.51 -8.86 2.53
CA ALA A 245 -1.88 -8.51 2.89
C ALA A 245 -1.94 -7.21 3.68
N LEU A 246 -1.79 -6.07 2.97
CA LEU A 246 -1.78 -4.72 3.56
C LEU A 246 -3.05 -4.38 4.37
N PHE A 247 -4.18 -4.99 4.05
CA PHE A 247 -5.46 -4.66 4.67
C PHE A 247 -5.82 -5.57 5.85
N ASP A 248 -5.11 -6.69 6.06
CA ASP A 248 -5.41 -7.66 7.12
C ASP A 248 -5.18 -7.13 8.52
N PRO A 249 -4.02 -6.53 8.85
CA PRO A 249 -3.82 -6.02 10.19
C PRO A 249 -4.80 -4.90 10.56
N PHE A 250 -5.47 -4.29 9.56
CA PHE A 250 -6.52 -3.29 9.80
C PHE A 250 -7.77 -3.91 10.43
N ILE A 251 -8.08 -5.17 10.13
CA ILE A 251 -9.24 -5.89 10.70
C ILE A 251 -9.12 -5.98 12.22
N ASP A 252 -7.91 -6.18 12.75
CA ASP A 252 -7.65 -6.20 14.19
C ASP A 252 -7.98 -4.85 14.85
N PHE A 253 -7.61 -3.74 14.20
CA PHE A 253 -7.93 -2.39 14.68
C PHE A 253 -9.43 -2.11 14.63
N VAL A 254 -10.13 -2.61 13.60
CA VAL A 254 -11.59 -2.53 13.51
C VAL A 254 -12.25 -3.32 14.64
N GLY A 255 -11.71 -4.49 15.02
CA GLY A 255 -12.13 -5.26 16.20
C GLY A 255 -11.85 -4.58 17.55
N GLY A 256 -11.30 -3.36 17.56
CA GLY A 256 -10.95 -2.62 18.76
C GLY A 256 -9.68 -3.10 19.47
N MET A 257 -8.94 -4.03 18.85
CA MET A 257 -7.68 -4.52 19.38
C MET A 257 -6.52 -3.68 18.86
N PHE A 258 -5.86 -2.95 19.75
CA PHE A 258 -4.64 -2.22 19.40
C PHE A 258 -3.46 -3.19 19.39
N THR A 259 -3.15 -3.76 18.23
CA THR A 259 -2.04 -4.70 18.05
C THR A 259 -0.76 -3.96 17.70
N LEU A 260 0.26 -4.08 18.55
CA LEU A 260 1.58 -3.49 18.28
C LEU A 260 2.24 -4.13 17.03
N SER A 261 1.96 -5.40 16.77
CA SER A 261 2.39 -6.13 15.57
C SER A 261 1.90 -5.46 14.29
N GLY A 262 0.63 -5.03 14.24
CA GLY A 262 0.07 -4.31 13.10
C GLY A 262 0.76 -2.95 12.86
N VAL A 263 1.05 -2.21 13.94
CA VAL A 263 1.79 -0.94 13.82
C VAL A 263 3.19 -1.16 13.26
N ILE A 264 3.94 -2.14 13.80
CA ILE A 264 5.30 -2.46 13.33
C ILE A 264 5.26 -2.92 11.88
N TYR A 265 4.28 -3.71 11.49
CA TYR A 265 4.09 -4.14 10.11
C TYR A 265 3.94 -2.93 9.17
N TYR A 266 3.00 -2.01 9.43
CA TYR A 266 2.81 -0.83 8.60
C TYR A 266 4.06 0.06 8.53
N LEU A 267 4.72 0.30 9.67
CA LEU A 267 5.95 1.07 9.70
C LEU A 267 7.08 0.40 8.89
N SER A 268 7.18 -0.93 8.93
CA SER A 268 8.16 -1.68 8.15
C SER A 268 7.88 -1.58 6.64
N VAL A 269 6.62 -1.68 6.22
CA VAL A 269 6.20 -1.50 4.82
C VAL A 269 6.53 -0.09 4.34
N ILE A 270 6.18 0.93 5.13
CA ILE A 270 6.50 2.33 4.80
C ILE A 270 8.01 2.52 4.64
N ALA A 271 8.80 2.04 5.61
CA ALA A 271 10.26 2.15 5.57
C ALA A 271 10.86 1.45 4.34
N LEU A 272 10.38 0.24 4.04
CA LEU A 272 10.82 -0.53 2.86
C LEU A 272 10.57 0.22 1.56
N PHE A 273 9.34 0.68 1.32
CA PHE A 273 8.99 1.34 0.06
C PHE A 273 9.62 2.72 -0.08
N LEU A 274 9.80 3.47 1.00
CA LEU A 274 10.56 4.72 0.97
C LEU A 274 12.05 4.48 0.70
N PHE A 275 12.64 3.43 1.24
CA PHE A 275 14.01 3.02 0.93
C PHE A 275 14.15 2.64 -0.54
N LEU A 276 13.25 1.81 -1.07
CA LEU A 276 13.21 1.45 -2.49
C LEU A 276 13.03 2.68 -3.40
N THR A 277 12.23 3.66 -2.98
CA THR A 277 12.08 4.93 -3.69
C THR A 277 13.40 5.69 -3.73
N GLY A 278 14.12 5.73 -2.60
CA GLY A 278 15.45 6.34 -2.52
C GLY A 278 16.44 5.67 -3.48
N GLN A 279 16.51 4.35 -3.48
CA GLN A 279 17.36 3.57 -4.37
C GLN A 279 17.03 3.80 -5.87
N ALA A 280 15.73 3.88 -6.21
CA ALA A 280 15.30 4.17 -7.57
C ALA A 280 15.78 5.55 -8.06
N LEU A 281 15.78 6.55 -7.16
CA LEU A 281 16.28 7.90 -7.45
C LEU A 281 17.82 7.96 -7.50
N GLU A 282 18.51 7.26 -6.60
CA GLU A 282 19.99 7.17 -6.62
C GLU A 282 20.51 6.55 -7.90
N ARG A 283 19.92 5.43 -8.32
CA ARG A 283 20.28 4.77 -9.58
C ARG A 283 20.17 5.68 -10.80
N ARG A 284 19.23 6.64 -10.76
CA ARG A 284 19.08 7.64 -11.83
C ARG A 284 20.10 8.78 -11.77
N ARG A 285 20.57 9.11 -10.58
CA ARG A 285 21.61 10.15 -10.43
C ARG A 285 22.93 9.73 -11.04
N TRP A 286 23.16 8.43 -11.17
CA TRP A 286 24.41 7.86 -11.70
C TRP A 286 24.33 7.45 -13.18
N ASN A 287 23.14 7.36 -13.77
CA ASN A 287 22.90 7.15 -15.19
C ASN A 287 22.53 8.47 -15.91
#